data_67af5e1609b8d7cb443d6f9e58094650
#
_entry.id   67af5e1609b8d7cb443d6f9e58094650
#
_cell.length_a   1.000
_cell.length_b   1.000
_cell.length_c   1.000
_cell.angle_alpha   90.00
_cell.angle_beta   90.00
_cell.angle_gamma   90.00
#
_symmetry.space_group_name_H-M   'P 1'
#
loop_
_entity.id
_entity.type
_entity.pdbx_description
1 polymer ?
#
loop_
_entity_poly.entity_id
_entity_poly.type
_entity_poly.pdbx_seq_one_letter_code
_entity_poly.pdbx_strand_id
1 'polypeptide(L)'
;MNESRISVRYAKALFLSALEKDILDRINQDMIQVKEISSLPDVKTILANPVIRPSRKTTILHGLFEKDLHQLSMGLIDLTVKNGRERYIPSIARVFIHETKNYKGITESALTTAVKVDPEIKKQVSALIEKLFRTKVDLKENIDDSIIGGFILRVDDNYIDASVRTKLRKIRAELVSGTFEKRI
;
A
#
# COMPACT_ATOMS: atom_id res chain seq x y z
N MET A 1 8.00 -1.26 5.74
CA MET A 1 8.71 -0.45 4.70
C MET A 1 8.99 0.91 5.30
N ASN A 2 10.27 1.33 5.39
CA ASN A 2 10.58 2.67 5.94
C ASN A 2 10.06 3.76 5.02
N GLU A 3 8.98 4.40 5.42
CA GLU A 3 8.43 5.55 4.71
C GLU A 3 9.31 6.77 4.96
N SER A 4 9.64 7.49 3.89
CA SER A 4 10.43 8.70 4.01
C SER A 4 9.69 9.72 4.89
N ARG A 5 10.35 10.31 5.89
CA ARG A 5 9.80 11.41 6.71
C ARG A 5 9.21 12.53 5.85
N ILE A 6 9.76 12.73 4.65
CA ILE A 6 9.28 13.70 3.69
C ILE A 6 7.88 13.33 3.20
N SER A 7 7.69 12.07 2.75
CA SER A 7 6.41 11.61 2.24
C SER A 7 5.31 11.70 3.30
N VAL A 8 5.61 11.30 4.53
CA VAL A 8 4.67 11.39 5.66
C VAL A 8 4.26 12.83 5.94
N ARG A 9 5.22 13.77 5.96
CA ARG A 9 4.92 15.19 6.24
C ARG A 9 4.03 15.82 5.18
N TYR A 10 4.32 15.58 3.89
CA TYR A 10 3.50 16.12 2.79
C TYR A 10 2.12 15.48 2.73
N ALA A 11 2.04 14.16 2.90
CA ALA A 11 0.76 13.46 2.93
C ALA A 11 -0.12 13.91 4.10
N LYS A 12 0.45 14.07 5.30
CA LYS A 12 -0.28 14.56 6.47
C LYS A 12 -0.76 15.99 6.30
N ALA A 13 0.05 16.86 5.72
CA ALA A 13 -0.37 18.25 5.43
C ALA A 13 -1.56 18.28 4.46
N LEU A 14 -1.49 17.49 3.37
CA LEU A 14 -2.60 17.38 2.42
C LEU A 14 -3.86 16.80 3.08
N PHE A 15 -3.68 15.75 3.90
CA PHE A 15 -4.78 15.10 4.63
C PHE A 15 -5.52 16.07 5.54
N LEU A 16 -4.80 16.82 6.37
CA LEU A 16 -5.40 17.81 7.26
C LEU A 16 -6.12 18.91 6.48
N SER A 17 -5.53 19.40 5.39
CA SER A 17 -6.15 20.43 4.54
C SER A 17 -7.40 19.89 3.82
N ALA A 18 -7.41 18.62 3.41
CA ALA A 18 -8.56 17.98 2.79
C ALA A 18 -9.69 17.74 3.80
N LEU A 19 -9.33 17.40 5.04
CA LEU A 19 -10.29 17.21 6.13
C LEU A 19 -10.94 18.52 6.54
N GLU A 20 -10.16 19.59 6.70
CA GLU A 20 -10.65 20.94 7.03
C GLU A 20 -11.65 21.49 6.00
N LYS A 21 -11.43 21.15 4.72
CA LYS A 21 -12.31 21.57 3.62
C LYS A 21 -13.44 20.61 3.31
N ASP A 22 -13.58 19.52 4.05
CA ASP A 22 -14.56 18.45 3.85
C ASP A 22 -14.55 17.84 2.41
N ILE A 23 -13.35 17.74 1.82
CA ILE A 23 -13.15 17.20 0.46
C ILE A 23 -12.24 15.96 0.45
N LEU A 24 -12.15 15.24 1.59
CA LEU A 24 -11.23 14.12 1.77
C LEU A 24 -11.44 13.02 0.70
N ASP A 25 -12.68 12.70 0.37
CA ASP A 25 -12.99 11.67 -0.62
C ASP A 25 -12.56 12.04 -2.02
N ARG A 26 -12.73 13.31 -2.39
CA ARG A 26 -12.28 13.83 -3.68
C ARG A 26 -10.76 13.76 -3.78
N ILE A 27 -10.04 14.25 -2.78
CA ILE A 27 -8.57 14.23 -2.75
C ILE A 27 -8.05 12.79 -2.70
N ASN A 28 -8.76 11.86 -2.06
CA ASN A 28 -8.39 10.46 -2.07
C ASN A 28 -8.45 9.84 -3.48
N GLN A 29 -9.48 10.16 -4.26
CA GLN A 29 -9.57 9.75 -5.67
C GLN A 29 -8.41 10.32 -6.49
N ASP A 30 -8.12 11.60 -6.31
CA ASP A 30 -6.98 12.26 -6.94
C ASP A 30 -5.66 11.53 -6.62
N MET A 31 -5.43 11.19 -5.34
CA MET A 31 -4.20 10.52 -4.92
C MET A 31 -4.09 9.08 -5.43
N ILE A 32 -5.21 8.39 -5.65
CA ILE A 32 -5.22 7.07 -6.31
C ILE A 32 -4.72 7.24 -7.75
N GLN A 33 -5.27 8.19 -8.50
CA GLN A 33 -4.86 8.48 -9.87
C GLN A 33 -3.39 8.94 -9.96
N VAL A 34 -2.96 9.83 -9.07
CA VAL A 34 -1.57 10.27 -8.97
C VAL A 34 -0.63 9.09 -8.71
N LYS A 35 -0.99 8.18 -7.79
CA LYS A 35 -0.22 6.98 -7.50
C LYS A 35 -0.07 6.09 -8.73
N GLU A 36 -1.15 5.83 -9.45
CA GLU A 36 -1.16 4.98 -10.65
C GLU A 36 -0.27 5.57 -11.74
N ILE A 37 -0.52 6.81 -12.14
CA ILE A 37 0.22 7.48 -13.22
C ILE A 37 1.69 7.68 -12.84
N SER A 38 2.00 8.13 -11.62
CA SER A 38 3.38 8.34 -11.18
C SER A 38 4.17 7.04 -10.98
N SER A 39 3.51 5.89 -10.96
CA SER A 39 4.14 4.56 -10.88
C SER A 39 4.52 4.01 -12.26
N LEU A 40 4.05 4.62 -13.35
CA LEU A 40 4.44 4.24 -14.71
C LEU A 40 5.96 4.45 -14.90
N PRO A 41 6.67 3.53 -15.59
CA PRO A 41 8.13 3.57 -15.72
C PRO A 41 8.66 4.91 -16.28
N ASP A 42 7.99 5.46 -17.29
CA ASP A 42 8.39 6.71 -17.95
C ASP A 42 8.25 7.90 -17.00
N VAL A 43 7.10 8.00 -16.31
CA VAL A 43 6.82 9.08 -15.36
C VAL A 43 7.77 9.01 -14.18
N LYS A 44 8.01 7.80 -13.66
CA LYS A 44 8.95 7.58 -12.56
C LYS A 44 10.38 8.01 -12.94
N THR A 45 10.79 7.72 -14.18
CA THR A 45 12.09 8.14 -14.70
C THR A 45 12.18 9.67 -14.80
N ILE A 46 11.14 10.34 -15.30
CA ILE A 46 11.07 11.81 -15.37
C ILE A 46 11.15 12.44 -13.98
N LEU A 47 10.39 11.92 -13.02
CA LEU A 47 10.39 12.40 -11.63
C LEU A 47 11.75 12.24 -10.96
N ALA A 48 12.44 11.13 -11.21
CA ALA A 48 13.73 10.82 -10.60
C ALA A 48 14.92 11.53 -11.26
N ASN A 49 14.78 11.97 -12.53
CA ASN A 49 15.88 12.55 -13.29
C ASN A 49 16.24 13.97 -12.80
N PRO A 50 17.46 14.20 -12.28
CA PRO A 50 17.86 15.51 -11.78
C PRO A 50 18.25 16.51 -12.90
N VAL A 51 18.48 16.03 -14.13
CA VAL A 51 18.88 16.88 -15.26
C VAL A 51 17.69 17.68 -15.83
N ILE A 52 16.46 17.17 -15.65
CA ILE A 52 15.25 17.85 -16.11
C ILE A 52 14.96 19.02 -15.19
N ARG A 53 14.89 20.22 -15.78
CA ARG A 53 14.59 21.46 -15.03
C ARG A 53 13.22 21.37 -14.36
N PRO A 54 13.07 21.92 -13.13
CA PRO A 54 11.78 21.91 -12.41
C PRO A 54 10.61 22.46 -13.24
N SER A 55 10.81 23.56 -13.97
CA SER A 55 9.76 24.15 -14.84
C SER A 55 9.25 23.17 -15.88
N ARG A 56 10.14 22.38 -16.49
CA ARG A 56 9.72 21.37 -17.48
C ARG A 56 8.96 20.20 -16.82
N LYS A 57 9.38 19.80 -15.62
CA LYS A 57 8.65 18.80 -14.83
C LYS A 57 7.24 19.29 -14.48
N THR A 58 7.10 20.55 -14.03
CA THR A 58 5.80 21.18 -13.78
C THR A 58 4.91 21.13 -15.03
N THR A 59 5.41 21.55 -16.20
CA THR A 59 4.64 21.51 -17.45
C THR A 59 4.16 20.09 -17.80
N ILE A 60 5.03 19.09 -17.63
CA ILE A 60 4.67 17.68 -17.88
C ILE A 60 3.59 17.22 -16.90
N LEU A 61 3.75 17.49 -15.61
CA LEU A 61 2.79 17.08 -14.58
C LEU A 61 1.44 17.79 -14.74
N HIS A 62 1.43 19.07 -15.10
CA HIS A 62 0.21 19.78 -15.44
C HIS A 62 -0.47 19.15 -16.67
N GLY A 63 0.28 18.83 -17.70
CA GLY A 63 -0.28 18.14 -18.89
C GLY A 63 -0.90 16.78 -18.57
N LEU A 64 -0.40 16.10 -17.53
CA LEU A 64 -0.90 14.78 -17.10
C LEU A 64 -2.12 14.88 -16.16
N PHE A 65 -2.20 15.93 -15.33
CA PHE A 65 -3.09 15.93 -14.17
C PHE A 65 -4.07 17.11 -14.11
N GLU A 66 -3.80 18.24 -14.75
CA GLU A 66 -4.53 19.50 -14.56
C GLU A 66 -6.04 19.40 -14.82
N LYS A 67 -6.44 18.53 -15.76
CA LYS A 67 -7.85 18.38 -16.13
C LYS A 67 -8.67 17.56 -15.15
N ASP A 68 -7.99 16.67 -14.41
CA ASP A 68 -8.64 15.63 -13.63
C ASP A 68 -8.53 15.86 -12.12
N LEU A 69 -7.47 16.54 -11.67
CA LEU A 69 -7.21 16.73 -10.24
C LEU A 69 -7.81 18.03 -9.69
N HIS A 70 -8.20 17.96 -8.43
CA HIS A 70 -8.61 19.13 -7.66
C HIS A 70 -7.43 20.09 -7.44
N GLN A 71 -7.72 21.40 -7.37
CA GLN A 71 -6.70 22.44 -7.19
C GLN A 71 -5.77 22.21 -5.98
N LEU A 72 -6.27 21.64 -4.89
CA LEU A 72 -5.47 21.32 -3.71
C LEU A 72 -4.44 20.22 -4.01
N SER A 73 -4.80 19.21 -4.78
CA SER A 73 -3.91 18.13 -5.21
C SER A 73 -2.82 18.64 -6.16
N MET A 74 -3.18 19.53 -7.10
CA MET A 74 -2.23 20.17 -7.99
C MET A 74 -1.27 21.07 -7.23
N GLY A 75 -1.76 21.85 -6.26
CA GLY A 75 -0.91 22.69 -5.40
C GLY A 75 0.13 21.88 -4.62
N LEU A 76 -0.21 20.67 -4.17
CA LEU A 76 0.77 19.76 -3.55
C LEU A 76 1.85 19.34 -4.56
N ILE A 77 1.46 18.98 -5.78
CA ILE A 77 2.40 18.57 -6.84
C ILE A 77 3.37 19.71 -7.13
N ASP A 78 2.86 20.93 -7.35
CA ASP A 78 3.67 22.11 -7.60
C ASP A 78 4.64 22.42 -6.45
N LEU A 79 4.16 22.30 -5.21
CA LEU A 79 4.98 22.50 -4.03
C LEU A 79 6.11 21.46 -3.94
N THR A 80 5.85 20.21 -4.31
CA THR A 80 6.88 19.15 -4.30
C THR A 80 7.93 19.39 -5.37
N VAL A 81 7.55 19.83 -6.57
CA VAL A 81 8.48 20.18 -7.66
C VAL A 81 9.30 21.41 -7.28
N LYS A 82 8.66 22.47 -6.77
CA LYS A 82 9.33 23.69 -6.32
C LYS A 82 10.42 23.42 -5.28
N ASN A 83 10.19 22.43 -4.42
CA ASN A 83 11.13 22.05 -3.36
C ASN A 83 12.14 20.96 -3.80
N GLY A 84 12.16 20.54 -5.08
CA GLY A 84 13.03 19.46 -5.59
C GLY A 84 12.74 18.10 -4.97
N ARG A 85 11.47 17.82 -4.66
CA ARG A 85 11.02 16.62 -3.97
C ARG A 85 10.03 15.79 -4.77
N GLU A 86 9.93 16.04 -6.06
CA GLU A 86 9.00 15.39 -6.98
C GLU A 86 9.16 13.86 -7.04
N ARG A 87 10.37 13.34 -6.81
CA ARG A 87 10.62 11.88 -6.71
C ARG A 87 9.82 11.18 -5.62
N TYR A 88 9.31 11.94 -4.64
CA TYR A 88 8.52 11.40 -3.54
C TYR A 88 7.01 11.41 -3.81
N ILE A 89 6.54 11.97 -4.93
CA ILE A 89 5.10 12.03 -5.28
C ILE A 89 4.42 10.66 -5.17
N PRO A 90 4.96 9.54 -5.73
CA PRO A 90 4.32 8.23 -5.59
C PRO A 90 4.21 7.76 -4.14
N SER A 91 5.23 8.04 -3.34
CA SER A 91 5.22 7.72 -1.90
C SER A 91 4.26 8.60 -1.10
N ILE A 92 4.15 9.88 -1.44
CA ILE A 92 3.21 10.81 -0.81
C ILE A 92 1.78 10.35 -1.05
N ALA A 93 1.43 10.02 -2.30
CA ALA A 93 0.12 9.54 -2.66
C ALA A 93 -0.22 8.23 -1.93
N ARG A 94 0.72 7.29 -1.83
CA ARG A 94 0.54 6.04 -1.10
C ARG A 94 0.27 6.27 0.39
N VAL A 95 1.06 7.14 1.04
CA VAL A 95 0.88 7.48 2.46
C VAL A 95 -0.46 8.15 2.71
N PHE A 96 -0.86 9.09 1.83
CA PHE A 96 -2.16 9.75 1.92
C PHE A 96 -3.33 8.76 1.87
N ILE A 97 -3.30 7.82 0.90
CA ILE A 97 -4.33 6.79 0.75
C ILE A 97 -4.40 5.91 2.01
N HIS A 98 -3.24 5.54 2.56
CA HIS A 98 -3.16 4.75 3.79
C HIS A 98 -3.75 5.51 4.99
N GLU A 99 -3.37 6.78 5.20
CA GLU A 99 -3.94 7.64 6.26
C GLU A 99 -5.46 7.80 6.10
N THR A 100 -5.95 7.97 4.87
CA THR A 100 -7.40 8.08 4.59
C THR A 100 -8.13 6.78 4.95
N LYS A 101 -7.55 5.62 4.63
CA LYS A 101 -8.12 4.32 5.01
C LYS A 101 -8.16 4.16 6.54
N ASN A 102 -7.06 4.48 7.22
CA ASN A 102 -6.98 4.43 8.68
C ASN A 102 -8.04 5.33 9.33
N TYR A 103 -8.20 6.56 8.82
CA TYR A 103 -9.23 7.49 9.30
C TYR A 103 -10.65 6.95 9.12
N LYS A 104 -10.92 6.24 8.01
CA LYS A 104 -12.20 5.60 7.74
C LYS A 104 -12.38 4.26 8.47
N GLY A 105 -11.43 3.84 9.28
CA GLY A 105 -11.46 2.55 9.96
C GLY A 105 -11.41 1.36 8.99
N ILE A 106 -10.70 1.49 7.86
CA ILE A 106 -10.52 0.42 6.88
C ILE A 106 -9.13 -0.16 7.07
N THR A 107 -9.04 -1.42 7.46
CA THR A 107 -7.76 -2.13 7.63
C THR A 107 -7.36 -2.83 6.33
N GLU A 108 -6.16 -2.54 5.85
CA GLU A 108 -5.61 -3.27 4.70
C GLU A 108 -5.18 -4.67 5.13
N SER A 109 -5.71 -5.67 4.43
CA SER A 109 -5.37 -7.07 4.67
C SER A 109 -4.90 -7.72 3.37
N ALA A 110 -3.91 -8.60 3.46
CA ALA A 110 -3.44 -9.38 2.34
C ALA A 110 -3.54 -10.87 2.66
N LEU A 111 -4.27 -11.60 1.82
CA LEU A 111 -4.38 -13.05 1.87
C LEU A 111 -3.52 -13.62 0.74
N THR A 112 -2.48 -14.37 1.08
CA THR A 112 -1.66 -15.07 0.11
C THR A 112 -1.98 -16.56 0.15
N THR A 113 -2.27 -17.15 -1.01
CA THR A 113 -2.65 -18.57 -1.18
C THR A 113 -1.90 -19.19 -2.37
N ALA A 114 -1.78 -20.51 -2.41
CA ALA A 114 -1.10 -21.20 -3.50
C ALA A 114 -1.92 -21.16 -4.81
N VAL A 115 -3.24 -21.10 -4.69
CA VAL A 115 -4.19 -21.07 -5.80
C VAL A 115 -5.24 -20.00 -5.57
N LYS A 116 -5.94 -19.61 -6.61
CA LYS A 116 -7.04 -18.63 -6.51
C LYS A 116 -8.10 -19.12 -5.53
N VAL A 117 -8.51 -18.26 -4.62
CA VAL A 117 -9.51 -18.56 -3.60
C VAL A 117 -10.92 -18.36 -4.15
N ASP A 118 -11.82 -19.26 -3.76
CA ASP A 118 -13.24 -19.12 -4.07
C ASP A 118 -13.79 -17.80 -3.46
N PRO A 119 -14.62 -17.04 -4.21
CA PRO A 119 -15.23 -15.82 -3.71
C PRO A 119 -15.99 -15.96 -2.39
N GLU A 120 -16.59 -17.13 -2.14
CA GLU A 120 -17.28 -17.40 -0.87
C GLU A 120 -16.31 -17.52 0.30
N ILE A 121 -15.20 -18.22 0.13
CA ILE A 121 -14.14 -18.33 1.15
C ILE A 121 -13.55 -16.97 1.43
N LYS A 122 -13.33 -16.14 0.39
CA LYS A 122 -12.84 -14.77 0.55
C LYS A 122 -13.79 -13.93 1.40
N LYS A 123 -15.10 -14.03 1.19
CA LYS A 123 -16.12 -13.35 2.03
C LYS A 123 -16.08 -13.82 3.48
N GLN A 124 -15.97 -15.15 3.71
CA GLN A 124 -15.88 -15.71 5.06
C GLN A 124 -14.62 -15.23 5.79
N VAL A 125 -13.47 -15.20 5.11
CA VAL A 125 -12.21 -14.68 5.67
C VAL A 125 -12.34 -13.20 6.00
N SER A 126 -12.90 -12.37 5.11
CA SER A 126 -13.14 -10.95 5.37
C SER A 126 -14.04 -10.75 6.58
N ALA A 127 -15.17 -11.46 6.66
CA ALA A 127 -16.09 -11.38 7.79
C ALA A 127 -15.45 -11.81 9.11
N LEU A 128 -14.58 -12.85 9.08
CA LEU A 128 -13.83 -13.27 10.26
C LEU A 128 -12.85 -12.19 10.73
N ILE A 129 -12.13 -11.56 9.82
CA ILE A 129 -11.19 -10.47 10.14
C ILE A 129 -11.94 -9.27 10.70
N GLU A 130 -13.05 -8.86 10.07
CA GLU A 130 -13.91 -7.77 10.54
C GLU A 130 -14.43 -8.01 11.97
N LYS A 131 -14.83 -9.26 12.27
CA LYS A 131 -15.29 -9.65 13.60
C LYS A 131 -14.17 -9.60 14.65
N LEU A 132 -12.96 -10.07 14.27
CA LEU A 132 -11.81 -10.13 15.20
C LEU A 132 -11.22 -8.74 15.46
N PHE A 133 -11.08 -7.92 14.42
CA PHE A 133 -10.43 -6.62 14.51
C PHE A 133 -11.41 -5.45 14.66
N ARG A 134 -12.71 -5.68 14.53
CA ARG A 134 -13.78 -4.67 14.62
C ARG A 134 -13.60 -3.49 13.66
N THR A 135 -13.07 -3.77 12.47
CA THR A 135 -12.78 -2.79 11.41
C THR A 135 -13.31 -3.29 10.08
N LYS A 136 -13.59 -2.38 9.15
CA LYS A 136 -13.84 -2.78 7.76
C LYS A 136 -12.55 -3.28 7.14
N VAL A 137 -12.64 -4.30 6.28
CA VAL A 137 -11.47 -4.97 5.70
C VAL A 137 -11.40 -4.73 4.19
N ASP A 138 -10.26 -4.23 3.74
CA ASP A 138 -9.87 -4.22 2.33
C ASP A 138 -8.93 -5.41 2.08
N LEU A 139 -9.50 -6.56 1.66
CA LEU A 139 -8.76 -7.81 1.48
C LEU A 139 -8.18 -7.91 0.07
N LYS A 140 -6.88 -7.80 -0.04
CA LYS A 140 -6.12 -8.06 -1.28
C LYS A 140 -5.71 -9.53 -1.34
N GLU A 141 -5.96 -10.15 -2.48
CA GLU A 141 -5.54 -11.52 -2.76
C GLU A 141 -4.21 -11.52 -3.51
N ASN A 142 -3.27 -12.32 -3.04
CA ASN A 142 -2.02 -12.62 -3.72
C ASN A 142 -1.92 -14.13 -3.96
N ILE A 143 -1.50 -14.54 -5.14
CA ILE A 143 -1.27 -15.93 -5.47
C ILE A 143 0.24 -16.17 -5.47
N ASP A 144 0.71 -17.14 -4.65
CA ASP A 144 2.10 -17.56 -4.55
C ASP A 144 2.14 -19.09 -4.40
N ASP A 145 2.38 -19.78 -5.49
CA ASP A 145 2.47 -21.24 -5.56
C ASP A 145 3.64 -21.80 -4.72
N SER A 146 4.65 -20.97 -4.43
CA SER A 146 5.80 -21.36 -3.61
C SER A 146 5.42 -21.76 -2.18
N ILE A 147 4.25 -21.33 -1.68
CA ILE A 147 3.77 -21.72 -0.34
C ILE A 147 3.26 -23.17 -0.29
N ILE A 148 3.12 -23.85 -1.46
CA ILE A 148 2.67 -25.22 -1.67
C ILE A 148 1.18 -25.41 -1.36
N GLY A 149 0.67 -24.76 -0.29
CA GLY A 149 -0.71 -24.84 0.17
C GLY A 149 -0.90 -24.10 1.50
N GLY A 150 -2.14 -24.09 1.98
CA GLY A 150 -2.52 -23.26 3.13
C GLY A 150 -2.63 -21.80 2.75
N PHE A 151 -2.40 -20.90 3.72
CA PHE A 151 -2.50 -19.46 3.50
C PHE A 151 -1.53 -18.68 4.38
N ILE A 152 -1.22 -17.47 3.93
CA ILE A 152 -0.55 -16.43 4.72
C ILE A 152 -1.51 -15.26 4.79
N LEU A 153 -1.87 -14.83 6.00
CA LEU A 153 -2.74 -13.69 6.25
C LEU A 153 -1.93 -12.58 6.92
N ARG A 154 -1.95 -11.43 6.30
CA ARG A 154 -1.41 -10.20 6.89
C ARG A 154 -2.55 -9.22 7.10
N VAL A 155 -2.73 -8.77 8.32
CA VAL A 155 -3.73 -7.77 8.71
C VAL A 155 -2.96 -6.65 9.42
N ASP A 156 -2.78 -5.53 8.72
CA ASP A 156 -1.93 -4.44 9.19
C ASP A 156 -0.53 -4.93 9.59
N ASP A 157 -0.14 -4.83 10.85
CA ASP A 157 1.13 -5.32 11.39
C ASP A 157 1.08 -6.79 11.87
N ASN A 158 -0.11 -7.39 11.90
CA ASN A 158 -0.26 -8.79 12.29
C ASN A 158 0.00 -9.73 11.11
N TYR A 159 0.80 -10.77 11.36
CA TYR A 159 1.19 -11.74 10.35
C TYR A 159 0.91 -13.17 10.84
N ILE A 160 0.10 -13.90 10.10
CA ILE A 160 -0.26 -15.30 10.37
C ILE A 160 0.19 -16.12 9.16
N ASP A 161 1.15 -17.03 9.38
CA ASP A 161 1.63 -17.96 8.36
C ASP A 161 1.16 -19.38 8.70
N ALA A 162 0.14 -19.83 7.99
CA ALA A 162 -0.40 -21.18 8.04
C ALA A 162 -0.03 -22.01 6.79
N SER A 163 1.04 -21.62 6.06
CA SER A 163 1.48 -22.28 4.85
C SER A 163 2.07 -23.67 5.12
N VAL A 164 1.86 -24.57 4.17
CA VAL A 164 2.46 -25.93 4.17
C VAL A 164 3.98 -25.83 4.11
N ARG A 165 4.53 -24.89 3.34
CA ARG A 165 5.98 -24.63 3.28
C ARG A 165 6.57 -24.36 4.66
N THR A 166 5.95 -23.54 5.47
CA THR A 166 6.46 -23.22 6.82
C THR A 166 6.29 -24.41 7.76
N LYS A 167 5.21 -25.18 7.67
CA LYS A 167 5.04 -26.42 8.44
C LYS A 167 6.12 -27.44 8.12
N LEU A 168 6.39 -27.69 6.83
CA LEU A 168 7.45 -28.60 6.40
C LEU A 168 8.84 -28.13 6.84
N ARG A 169 9.12 -26.82 6.76
CA ARG A 169 10.39 -26.27 7.24
C ARG A 169 10.58 -26.47 8.74
N LYS A 170 9.53 -26.32 9.55
CA LYS A 170 9.58 -26.58 11.00
C LYS A 170 9.86 -28.06 11.27
N ILE A 171 9.12 -28.98 10.65
CA ILE A 171 9.33 -30.42 10.80
C ILE A 171 10.77 -30.82 10.40
N ARG A 172 11.26 -30.30 9.27
CA ARG A 172 12.65 -30.54 8.85
C ARG A 172 13.67 -30.04 9.88
N ALA A 173 13.46 -28.86 10.44
CA ALA A 173 14.35 -28.32 11.45
C ALA A 173 14.36 -29.17 12.73
N GLU A 174 13.21 -29.64 13.17
CA GLU A 174 13.06 -30.54 14.31
C GLU A 174 13.78 -31.90 14.09
N LEU A 175 13.63 -32.47 12.88
CA LEU A 175 14.31 -33.71 12.51
C LEU A 175 15.84 -33.56 12.45
N VAL A 176 16.34 -32.43 11.92
CA VAL A 176 17.78 -32.17 11.79
C VAL A 176 18.41 -31.79 13.13
N SER A 177 17.70 -31.13 14.04
CA SER A 177 18.19 -30.75 15.35
C SER A 177 18.32 -31.92 16.34
N GLY A 178 17.90 -33.11 15.95
CA GLY A 178 18.10 -34.33 16.73
C GLY A 178 17.30 -34.44 18.04
N THR A 179 16.28 -33.58 18.21
CA THR A 179 15.41 -33.60 19.39
C THR A 179 14.36 -34.73 19.26
N PHE A 180 14.78 -35.93 18.87
CA PHE A 180 14.04 -37.13 19.14
C PHE A 180 14.45 -37.61 20.54
N GLU A 181 13.88 -37.08 21.60
CA GLU A 181 13.79 -37.82 22.84
C GLU A 181 13.05 -39.12 22.54
N LYS A 182 13.82 -40.24 22.55
CA LYS A 182 13.26 -41.56 22.62
C LYS A 182 12.40 -41.61 23.88
N ARG A 183 11.10 -41.48 23.77
CA ARG A 183 10.19 -41.97 24.79
C ARG A 183 10.20 -43.48 24.66
N ILE A 184 11.04 -44.14 25.46
CA ILE A 184 10.94 -45.56 25.83
C ILE A 184 10.05 -45.61 27.07
#